data_b5cd072a6f494b2dcbf5c84d167e4977
#
_entry.id   b5cd072a6f494b2dcbf5c84d167e4977
#
_cell.length_a   1.000
_cell.length_b   1.000
_cell.length_c   1.000
_cell.angle_alpha   90.00
_cell.angle_beta   90.00
_cell.angle_gamma   90.00
#
_symmetry.space_group_name_H-M   'P 1'
#
loop_
_entity.id
_entity.type
_entity.pdbx_description
1 polymer ?
#
loop_
_entity_poly.entity_id
_entity_poly.type
_entity_poly.pdbx_seq_one_letter_code
_entity_poly.pdbx_strand_id
1 'polypeptide(L)'
;HWYAEGAPLGADDGAGCAMLMHLLHSGVDAYYLFTQGEECGGIGARHVARDTTLLSQFDRAIAFDRRGIDSVITHQGWGRTASDLFAQALSDALNVDERLMYLPDDTGVYTDTAEFIDVIPECTNISVGYANEHTDRESLDIVHFLALAERIVKIDWDGLPTDRDPTEIENKWDTWDTWGAWGKATSVSSLSGSHWLLDDDDEAWELEGLRDAIYDAMAGNKQWLVELLAETVYPEDPEMAEMFIDRRKLDGHVLAEALDNCKTYDPDTVLCCMFDQVYKEA
;
A
#
# COMPACT_ATOMS: atom_id res chain seq x y z
N HIS A 1 -6.46 23.69 -7.81
CA HIS A 1 -5.88 22.36 -8.00
C HIS A 1 -4.70 22.42 -8.98
N TRP A 2 -3.70 21.59 -8.74
CA TRP A 2 -2.62 21.30 -9.67
C TRP A 2 -2.95 20.01 -10.42
N TYR A 3 -2.53 19.92 -11.66
CA TYR A 3 -2.66 18.73 -12.52
C TYR A 3 -1.55 18.74 -13.58
N ALA A 4 -1.23 17.59 -14.14
CA ALA A 4 -0.33 17.46 -15.28
C ALA A 4 -1.15 17.31 -16.58
N GLU A 5 -0.63 17.82 -17.69
CA GLU A 5 -1.32 17.71 -18.99
C GLU A 5 -0.93 16.40 -19.68
N GLY A 6 -1.93 15.50 -19.84
CA GLY A 6 -1.76 14.25 -20.57
C GLY A 6 -0.95 13.16 -19.86
N ALA A 7 -0.76 13.29 -18.54
CA ALA A 7 -0.09 12.30 -17.71
C ALA A 7 -0.59 12.40 -16.26
N PRO A 8 -0.43 11.35 -15.43
CA PRO A 8 -0.60 11.47 -13.97
C PRO A 8 0.30 12.56 -13.39
N LEU A 9 -0.18 13.25 -12.37
CA LEU A 9 0.57 14.30 -11.68
C LEU A 9 1.71 13.73 -10.84
N GLY A 10 1.54 12.50 -10.31
CA GLY A 10 2.44 11.89 -9.33
C GLY A 10 2.27 12.49 -7.93
N ALA A 11 1.06 12.99 -7.63
CA ALA A 11 0.72 13.43 -6.28
C ALA A 11 0.52 12.25 -5.34
N ASP A 12 0.16 11.12 -5.87
CA ASP A 12 0.22 9.81 -5.28
C ASP A 12 1.58 9.13 -5.63
N ASP A 13 2.55 9.01 -4.68
CA ASP A 13 2.55 9.67 -3.37
C ASP A 13 3.66 10.75 -3.28
N GLY A 14 3.84 11.54 -4.31
CA GLY A 14 4.72 12.72 -4.27
C GLY A 14 4.27 13.76 -3.24
N ALA A 15 2.97 13.85 -2.96
CA ALA A 15 2.43 14.76 -1.96
C ALA A 15 2.84 14.36 -0.54
N GLY A 16 2.69 13.09 -0.17
CA GLY A 16 3.13 12.60 1.14
C GLY A 16 4.64 12.66 1.32
N CYS A 17 5.41 12.32 0.32
CA CYS A 17 6.86 12.53 0.33
C CYS A 17 7.22 14.00 0.62
N ALA A 18 6.53 14.96 0.01
CA ALA A 18 6.75 16.39 0.27
C ALA A 18 6.36 16.78 1.71
N MET A 19 5.28 16.20 2.28
CA MET A 19 4.91 16.40 3.68
C MET A 19 5.99 15.88 4.64
N LEU A 20 6.50 14.67 4.43
CA LEU A 20 7.58 14.11 5.24
C LEU A 20 8.85 14.96 5.16
N MET A 21 9.23 15.40 3.97
CA MET A 21 10.38 16.32 3.79
C MET A 21 10.17 17.66 4.48
N HIS A 22 8.93 18.18 4.49
CA HIS A 22 8.60 19.42 5.18
C HIS A 22 8.71 19.27 6.70
N LEU A 23 8.19 18.19 7.28
CA LEU A 23 8.33 17.86 8.70
C LEU A 23 9.81 17.75 9.10
N LEU A 24 10.59 17.01 8.32
CA LEU A 24 12.03 16.83 8.53
C LEU A 24 12.78 18.18 8.54
N HIS A 25 12.54 19.01 7.55
CA HIS A 25 13.17 20.35 7.46
C HIS A 25 12.71 21.31 8.55
N SER A 26 11.51 21.12 9.07
CA SER A 26 10.95 21.90 10.18
C SER A 26 11.47 21.45 11.55
N GLY A 27 12.26 20.38 11.59
CA GLY A 27 12.89 19.87 12.80
C GLY A 27 11.91 19.11 13.74
N VAL A 28 10.84 18.56 13.19
CA VAL A 28 9.96 17.67 13.95
C VAL A 28 10.73 16.39 14.25
N ASP A 29 10.79 16.00 15.52
CA ASP A 29 11.49 14.80 15.96
C ASP A 29 10.64 13.56 15.69
N ALA A 30 11.06 12.76 14.71
CA ALA A 30 10.37 11.55 14.28
C ALA A 30 11.33 10.63 13.51
N TYR A 31 10.94 9.37 13.37
CA TYR A 31 11.57 8.45 12.42
C TYR A 31 10.90 8.60 11.04
N TYR A 32 11.65 8.99 10.05
CA TYR A 32 11.15 9.19 8.68
C TYR A 32 11.50 8.00 7.82
N LEU A 33 10.48 7.35 7.30
CA LEU A 33 10.61 6.16 6.47
C LEU A 33 10.10 6.47 5.06
N PHE A 34 10.95 6.32 4.06
CA PHE A 34 10.61 6.39 2.65
C PHE A 34 10.80 4.99 2.06
N THR A 35 9.73 4.39 1.64
CA THR A 35 9.72 3.04 1.09
C THR A 35 9.68 3.07 -0.43
N GLN A 36 9.87 1.91 -1.03
CA GLN A 36 9.76 1.72 -2.47
C GLN A 36 8.79 0.57 -2.74
N GLY A 37 7.98 0.71 -3.79
CA GLY A 37 7.12 -0.37 -4.27
C GLY A 37 5.85 -0.55 -3.43
N GLU A 38 5.23 0.54 -2.95
CA GLU A 38 3.94 0.51 -2.27
C GLU A 38 2.88 -0.05 -3.22
N GLU A 39 2.77 0.48 -4.44
CA GLU A 39 1.86 0.09 -5.51
C GLU A 39 2.05 -1.36 -6.03
N CYS A 40 3.18 -1.95 -5.67
CA CYS A 40 3.52 -3.34 -5.98
C CYS A 40 3.40 -4.24 -4.74
N GLY A 41 2.49 -3.92 -3.81
CA GLY A 41 2.22 -4.68 -2.60
C GLY A 41 3.16 -4.36 -1.44
N GLY A 42 3.63 -3.12 -1.29
CA GLY A 42 4.35 -2.66 -0.11
C GLY A 42 5.73 -3.27 0.09
N ILE A 43 6.47 -3.52 -0.99
CA ILE A 43 7.76 -4.25 -0.94
C ILE A 43 8.71 -3.68 0.11
N GLY A 44 8.89 -2.36 0.13
CA GLY A 44 9.75 -1.68 1.09
C GLY A 44 9.24 -1.79 2.52
N ALA A 45 7.94 -1.58 2.72
CA ALA A 45 7.30 -1.67 4.02
C ALA A 45 7.37 -3.09 4.61
N ARG A 46 7.09 -4.12 3.82
CA ARG A 46 7.24 -5.53 4.23
C ARG A 46 8.67 -5.87 4.62
N HIS A 47 9.65 -5.28 3.95
CA HIS A 47 11.05 -5.48 4.35
C HIS A 47 11.32 -4.88 5.73
N VAL A 48 10.84 -3.67 6.01
CA VAL A 48 10.97 -3.01 7.32
C VAL A 48 10.16 -3.74 8.40
N ALA A 49 8.98 -4.27 8.07
CA ALA A 49 8.12 -5.02 8.98
C ALA A 49 8.81 -6.22 9.66
N ARG A 50 9.84 -6.77 9.03
CA ARG A 50 10.65 -7.86 9.61
C ARG A 50 11.53 -7.44 10.77
N ASP A 51 11.86 -6.14 10.88
CA ASP A 51 12.63 -5.61 12.02
C ASP A 51 11.69 -5.20 13.16
N THR A 52 11.09 -6.19 13.81
CA THR A 52 10.20 -5.98 14.96
C THR A 52 10.90 -5.27 16.13
N THR A 53 12.23 -5.37 16.21
CA THR A 53 13.01 -4.66 17.23
C THR A 53 13.03 -3.15 16.97
N LEU A 54 13.14 -2.76 15.71
CA LEU A 54 13.00 -1.37 15.32
C LEU A 54 11.56 -0.89 15.55
N LEU A 55 10.58 -1.61 15.02
CA LEU A 55 9.18 -1.19 15.06
C LEU A 55 8.61 -1.11 16.47
N SER A 56 9.03 -1.98 17.40
CA SER A 56 8.57 -1.95 18.80
C SER A 56 9.03 -0.71 19.60
N GLN A 57 9.81 0.16 19.00
CA GLN A 57 10.20 1.44 19.61
C GLN A 57 9.16 2.55 19.36
N PHE A 58 8.17 2.30 18.55
CA PHE A 58 7.17 3.30 18.13
C PHE A 58 5.77 2.93 18.62
N ASP A 59 5.05 3.93 19.10
CA ASP A 59 3.64 3.78 19.47
C ASP A 59 2.71 4.01 18.28
N ARG A 60 3.22 4.68 17.24
CA ARG A 60 2.41 5.05 16.05
C ARG A 60 3.22 5.13 14.78
N ALA A 61 2.55 4.77 13.67
CA ALA A 61 3.01 4.97 12.30
C ALA A 61 1.94 5.73 11.51
N ILE A 62 2.33 6.80 10.82
CA ILE A 62 1.41 7.68 10.11
C ILE A 62 1.88 7.82 8.68
N ALA A 63 1.06 7.31 7.74
CA ALA A 63 1.25 7.54 6.32
C ALA A 63 0.54 8.83 5.89
N PHE A 64 1.12 9.51 4.92
CA PHE A 64 0.57 10.68 4.25
C PHE A 64 0.22 10.31 2.80
N ASP A 65 -0.58 9.28 2.65
CA ASP A 65 -0.81 8.59 1.38
C ASP A 65 -2.29 8.24 1.20
N ARG A 66 -3.18 9.14 1.57
CA ARG A 66 -4.62 8.96 1.37
C ARG A 66 -5.14 10.06 0.47
N ARG A 67 -5.89 9.66 -0.57
CA ARG A 67 -6.66 10.59 -1.39
C ARG A 67 -7.68 11.37 -0.58
N GLY A 68 -8.18 12.46 -1.15
CA GLY A 68 -9.17 13.31 -0.50
C GLY A 68 -8.56 14.30 0.48
N ILE A 69 -9.40 14.87 1.36
CA ILE A 69 -9.02 16.00 2.20
C ILE A 69 -9.47 15.87 3.67
N ASP A 70 -10.05 14.74 4.06
CA ASP A 70 -10.83 14.68 5.30
C ASP A 70 -10.67 13.38 6.10
N SER A 71 -9.85 12.42 5.67
CA SER A 71 -9.78 11.12 6.32
C SER A 71 -8.57 10.97 7.24
N VAL A 72 -8.79 10.47 8.45
CA VAL A 72 -7.82 9.78 9.31
C VAL A 72 -8.24 8.32 9.39
N ILE A 73 -7.50 7.45 8.74
CA ILE A 73 -7.88 6.06 8.55
C ILE A 73 -7.74 5.25 9.84
N THR A 74 -8.81 4.52 10.19
CA THR A 74 -8.87 3.63 11.35
C THR A 74 -8.79 2.15 10.99
N HIS A 75 -9.13 1.82 9.75
CA HIS A 75 -9.10 0.44 9.23
C HIS A 75 -8.36 0.41 7.90
N GLN A 76 -7.58 -0.63 7.68
CA GLN A 76 -6.92 -0.89 6.41
C GLN A 76 -7.13 -2.37 6.05
N GLY A 77 -7.44 -2.62 4.78
CA GLY A 77 -7.64 -3.98 4.28
C GLY A 77 -8.65 -4.77 5.12
N TRP A 78 -8.16 -5.57 6.03
CA TRP A 78 -8.93 -6.60 6.71
C TRP A 78 -9.27 -6.31 8.16
N GLY A 79 -8.91 -5.14 8.71
CA GLY A 79 -9.18 -4.90 10.10
C GLY A 79 -8.79 -3.51 10.60
N ARG A 80 -8.95 -3.34 11.90
CA ARG A 80 -8.62 -2.11 12.61
C ARG A 80 -7.10 -1.95 12.71
N THR A 81 -6.60 -0.81 12.30
CA THR A 81 -5.18 -0.46 12.31
C THR A 81 -4.86 0.69 13.25
N ALA A 82 -5.87 1.51 13.58
CA ALA A 82 -5.76 2.57 14.57
C ALA A 82 -7.03 2.63 15.44
N SER A 83 -6.89 3.04 16.69
CA SER A 83 -8.00 3.21 17.61
C SER A 83 -8.84 4.45 17.26
N ASP A 84 -10.14 4.41 17.61
CA ASP A 84 -11.01 5.57 17.43
C ASP A 84 -10.53 6.76 18.29
N LEU A 85 -9.96 6.47 19.47
CA LEU A 85 -9.42 7.49 20.35
C LEU A 85 -8.24 8.24 19.72
N PHE A 86 -7.30 7.49 19.12
CA PHE A 86 -6.17 8.07 18.42
C PHE A 86 -6.63 8.86 17.18
N ALA A 87 -7.47 8.25 16.35
CA ALA A 87 -7.93 8.88 15.12
C ALA A 87 -8.72 10.16 15.38
N GLN A 88 -9.56 10.19 16.43
CA GLN A 88 -10.28 11.39 16.82
C GLN A 88 -9.30 12.47 17.34
N ALA A 89 -8.35 12.09 18.20
CA ALA A 89 -7.39 13.06 18.74
C ALA A 89 -6.51 13.66 17.62
N LEU A 90 -6.09 12.86 16.64
CA LEU A 90 -5.35 13.35 15.48
C LEU A 90 -6.22 14.26 14.61
N SER A 91 -7.48 13.88 14.35
CA SER A 91 -8.45 14.72 13.63
C SER A 91 -8.65 16.06 14.33
N ASP A 92 -8.85 16.06 15.65
CA ASP A 92 -9.00 17.29 16.43
C ASP A 92 -7.75 18.15 16.39
N ALA A 93 -6.56 17.53 16.45
CA ALA A 93 -5.29 18.23 16.33
C ALA A 93 -5.11 18.87 14.94
N LEU A 94 -5.50 18.18 13.87
CA LEU A 94 -5.48 18.73 12.51
C LEU A 94 -6.47 19.88 12.35
N ASN A 95 -7.69 19.74 12.85
CA ASN A 95 -8.81 20.67 12.70
C ASN A 95 -8.68 21.95 13.56
N VAL A 96 -7.62 22.10 14.35
CA VAL A 96 -7.28 23.40 14.95
C VAL A 96 -7.13 24.49 13.87
N ASP A 97 -6.74 24.09 12.68
CA ASP A 97 -6.81 24.96 11.49
C ASP A 97 -8.20 24.81 10.85
N GLU A 98 -9.00 25.85 10.89
CA GLU A 98 -10.38 25.85 10.39
C GLU A 98 -10.52 25.56 8.87
N ARG A 99 -9.40 25.53 8.14
CA ARG A 99 -9.36 25.13 6.72
C ARG A 99 -9.39 23.61 6.52
N LEU A 100 -9.17 22.85 7.60
CA LEU A 100 -9.10 21.39 7.61
C LEU A 100 -10.36 20.82 8.28
N MET A 101 -10.84 19.68 7.81
CA MET A 101 -12.05 19.02 8.34
C MET A 101 -11.86 17.51 8.38
N TYR A 102 -10.80 17.05 9.06
CA TYR A 102 -10.52 15.63 9.20
C TYR A 102 -11.48 14.93 10.14
N LEU A 103 -11.80 13.69 9.82
CA LEU A 103 -12.62 12.79 10.64
C LEU A 103 -12.03 11.38 10.62
N PRO A 104 -12.21 10.58 11.68
CA PRO A 104 -11.97 9.16 11.63
C PRO A 104 -12.73 8.49 10.48
N ASP A 105 -12.07 7.62 9.71
CA ASP A 105 -12.61 6.98 8.51
C ASP A 105 -12.21 5.50 8.48
N ASP A 106 -13.19 4.62 8.33
CA ASP A 106 -13.00 3.16 8.29
C ASP A 106 -12.88 2.59 6.86
N THR A 107 -12.84 3.46 5.85
CA THR A 107 -12.83 3.06 4.43
C THR A 107 -11.42 2.93 3.84
N GLY A 108 -10.39 2.76 4.66
CA GLY A 108 -9.03 2.54 4.20
C GLY A 108 -8.89 1.20 3.46
N VAL A 109 -8.05 1.19 2.44
CA VAL A 109 -7.75 -0.01 1.66
C VAL A 109 -6.40 -0.56 2.10
N TYR A 110 -5.32 0.07 1.70
CA TYR A 110 -3.96 -0.32 2.00
C TYR A 110 -3.04 0.91 1.94
N THR A 111 -1.98 0.91 2.69
CA THR A 111 -0.75 1.69 2.55
C THR A 111 0.33 1.01 3.40
N ASP A 112 1.57 1.44 3.28
CA ASP A 112 2.74 0.88 3.97
C ASP A 112 2.56 0.66 5.48
N THR A 113 1.80 1.52 6.18
CA THR A 113 1.55 1.36 7.61
C THR A 113 0.70 0.13 7.95
N ALA A 114 0.02 -0.47 6.98
CA ALA A 114 -0.70 -1.73 7.16
C ALA A 114 0.26 -2.89 7.50
N GLU A 115 1.51 -2.82 7.05
CA GLU A 115 2.52 -3.85 7.29
C GLU A 115 3.08 -3.82 8.72
N PHE A 116 2.76 -2.80 9.52
CA PHE A 116 3.32 -2.61 10.87
C PHE A 116 2.31 -2.87 11.98
N ILE A 117 1.07 -3.20 11.64
CA ILE A 117 -0.08 -3.29 12.58
C ILE A 117 0.08 -4.35 13.67
N ASP A 118 0.86 -5.38 13.43
CA ASP A 118 1.11 -6.47 14.40
C ASP A 118 2.13 -6.06 15.49
N VAL A 119 2.81 -4.92 15.30
CA VAL A 119 3.86 -4.44 16.21
C VAL A 119 3.58 -3.04 16.73
N ILE A 120 3.18 -2.12 15.83
CA ILE A 120 2.89 -0.72 16.18
C ILE A 120 1.41 -0.57 16.53
N PRO A 121 1.07 -0.05 17.71
CA PRO A 121 -0.32 0.09 18.15
C PRO A 121 -1.20 0.92 17.21
N GLU A 122 -0.74 2.10 16.81
CA GLU A 122 -1.55 3.02 16.00
C GLU A 122 -0.94 3.19 14.61
N CYS A 123 -1.57 2.57 13.60
CA CYS A 123 -1.15 2.66 12.21
C CYS A 123 -2.25 3.31 11.38
N THR A 124 -2.01 4.52 10.89
CA THR A 124 -3.00 5.30 10.14
C THR A 124 -2.46 5.82 8.82
N ASN A 125 -3.40 6.22 7.96
CA ASN A 125 -3.14 6.97 6.75
C ASN A 125 -4.01 8.23 6.74
N ILE A 126 -3.47 9.39 6.36
CA ILE A 126 -4.21 10.64 6.33
C ILE A 126 -4.28 11.23 4.93
N SER A 127 -5.43 11.84 4.60
CA SER A 127 -5.65 12.50 3.32
C SER A 127 -4.71 13.66 3.11
N VAL A 128 -4.10 13.75 1.92
CA VAL A 128 -3.12 14.80 1.58
C VAL A 128 -3.55 15.72 0.45
N GLY A 129 -4.76 15.52 -0.08
CA GLY A 129 -5.36 16.46 -1.02
C GLY A 129 -5.32 16.02 -2.48
N TYR A 130 -4.79 14.85 -2.83
CA TYR A 130 -4.88 14.36 -4.20
C TYR A 130 -6.20 13.63 -4.48
N ALA A 131 -6.53 13.51 -5.75
CA ALA A 131 -7.71 12.83 -6.25
C ALA A 131 -7.47 12.32 -7.67
N ASN A 132 -8.20 11.29 -8.09
CA ASN A 132 -8.10 10.61 -9.38
C ASN A 132 -6.69 10.05 -9.63
N GLU A 133 -6.10 9.53 -8.59
CA GLU A 133 -4.80 8.85 -8.62
C GLU A 133 -4.76 7.80 -9.74
N HIS A 134 -3.56 7.46 -10.23
CA HIS A 134 -3.30 6.49 -11.30
C HIS A 134 -3.95 6.83 -12.66
N THR A 135 -4.44 8.06 -12.84
CA THR A 135 -5.04 8.51 -14.11
C THR A 135 -4.43 9.83 -14.62
N ASP A 136 -4.65 10.13 -15.89
CA ASP A 136 -4.30 11.41 -16.51
C ASP A 136 -5.10 12.62 -15.97
N ARG A 137 -6.07 12.36 -15.09
CA ARG A 137 -6.89 13.37 -14.41
C ARG A 137 -6.50 13.58 -12.95
N GLU A 138 -5.41 12.95 -12.53
CA GLU A 138 -4.88 13.15 -11.19
C GLU A 138 -4.66 14.63 -10.90
N SER A 139 -5.07 15.04 -9.71
CA SER A 139 -4.98 16.44 -9.29
C SER A 139 -4.67 16.55 -7.81
N LEU A 140 -4.05 17.66 -7.41
CA LEU A 140 -3.76 17.99 -6.02
C LEU A 140 -4.49 19.29 -5.63
N ASP A 141 -5.27 19.24 -4.53
CA ASP A 141 -5.81 20.45 -3.90
C ASP A 141 -4.70 21.20 -3.16
N ILE A 142 -4.11 22.16 -3.83
CA ILE A 142 -2.99 22.92 -3.28
C ILE A 142 -3.36 23.78 -2.07
N VAL A 143 -4.63 24.16 -1.93
CA VAL A 143 -5.08 24.95 -0.77
C VAL A 143 -5.12 24.06 0.47
N HIS A 144 -5.70 22.88 0.34
CA HIS A 144 -5.68 21.86 1.39
C HIS A 144 -4.24 21.43 1.73
N PHE A 145 -3.45 21.09 0.72
CA PHE A 145 -2.06 20.66 0.88
C PHE A 145 -1.23 21.67 1.68
N LEU A 146 -1.32 22.96 1.36
CA LEU A 146 -0.58 24.00 2.07
C LEU A 146 -1.11 24.21 3.51
N ALA A 147 -2.44 24.11 3.72
CA ALA A 147 -3.01 24.19 5.06
C ALA A 147 -2.54 23.02 5.94
N LEU A 148 -2.53 21.81 5.35
CA LEU A 148 -1.99 20.61 6.02
C LEU A 148 -0.52 20.79 6.37
N ALA A 149 0.32 21.23 5.43
CA ALA A 149 1.74 21.46 5.65
C ALA A 149 1.99 22.47 6.80
N GLU A 150 1.23 23.57 6.86
CA GLU A 150 1.33 24.55 7.95
C GLU A 150 0.89 23.99 9.30
N ARG A 151 -0.02 23.00 9.30
CA ARG A 151 -0.60 22.44 10.51
C ARG A 151 0.24 21.33 11.11
N ILE A 152 0.73 20.39 10.30
CA ILE A 152 1.43 19.18 10.78
C ILE A 152 2.70 19.49 11.56
N VAL A 153 3.38 20.58 11.29
CA VAL A 153 4.58 21.02 12.03
C VAL A 153 4.27 21.56 13.42
N LYS A 154 2.99 21.75 13.75
CA LYS A 154 2.51 22.31 15.04
C LYS A 154 1.79 21.28 15.90
N ILE A 155 1.68 20.06 15.43
CA ILE A 155 1.03 18.98 16.18
C ILE A 155 1.99 18.49 17.26
N ASP A 156 1.48 18.29 18.44
CA ASP A 156 2.15 17.54 19.51
C ASP A 156 1.97 16.04 19.23
N TRP A 157 2.85 15.51 18.40
CA TRP A 157 2.80 14.11 17.97
C TRP A 157 2.96 13.12 19.12
N ASP A 158 3.79 13.46 20.14
CA ASP A 158 4.01 12.63 21.32
C ASP A 158 2.82 12.63 22.28
N GLY A 159 2.06 13.72 22.28
CA GLY A 159 0.85 13.86 23.10
C GLY A 159 -0.38 13.13 22.58
N LEU A 160 -0.33 12.53 21.38
CA LEU A 160 -1.44 11.75 20.85
C LEU A 160 -1.62 10.44 21.65
N PRO A 161 -2.88 10.02 21.91
CA PRO A 161 -3.13 8.78 22.66
C PRO A 161 -2.67 7.53 21.92
N THR A 162 -2.42 6.46 22.67
CA THR A 162 -2.21 5.11 22.17
C THR A 162 -3.17 4.20 22.93
N ASP A 163 -4.10 3.56 22.25
CA ASP A 163 -5.20 2.81 22.85
C ASP A 163 -5.34 1.40 22.26
N ARG A 164 -4.95 1.19 21.00
CA ARG A 164 -4.98 -0.12 20.36
C ARG A 164 -3.86 -1.01 20.91
N ASP A 165 -4.19 -2.28 21.21
CA ASP A 165 -3.21 -3.33 21.49
C ASP A 165 -2.98 -4.14 20.20
N PRO A 166 -1.78 -4.13 19.60
CA PRO A 166 -1.50 -4.88 18.39
C PRO A 166 -1.56 -6.41 18.58
N THR A 167 -1.54 -6.90 19.81
CA THR A 167 -1.65 -8.34 20.13
C THR A 167 -3.10 -8.82 20.26
N GLU A 168 -4.06 -7.91 20.40
CA GLU A 168 -5.48 -8.23 20.42
C GLU A 168 -5.97 -8.43 18.98
N ILE A 169 -6.24 -9.68 18.62
CA ILE A 169 -6.91 -10.01 17.37
C ILE A 169 -8.39 -9.66 17.56
N GLU A 170 -8.84 -8.59 16.94
CA GLU A 170 -10.29 -8.38 16.80
C GLU A 170 -10.86 -9.65 16.15
N ASN A 171 -11.78 -10.33 16.84
CA ASN A 171 -12.43 -11.51 16.28
C ASN A 171 -13.21 -11.10 15.03
N LYS A 172 -12.65 -11.35 13.86
CA LYS A 172 -13.25 -11.06 12.55
C LYS A 172 -14.65 -11.63 12.37
N TRP A 173 -15.10 -12.53 13.25
CA TRP A 173 -16.41 -13.15 13.21
C TRP A 173 -17.54 -12.26 13.76
N ASP A 174 -17.25 -11.32 14.67
CA ASP A 174 -18.28 -10.46 15.26
C ASP A 174 -18.70 -9.30 14.32
N THR A 175 -17.83 -8.94 13.36
CA THR A 175 -18.13 -7.89 12.35
C THR A 175 -18.92 -8.42 11.16
N TRP A 176 -18.91 -9.71 10.89
CA TRP A 176 -19.67 -10.31 9.76
C TRP A 176 -21.18 -10.26 9.93
N ASP A 177 -21.69 -10.30 11.16
CA ASP A 177 -23.13 -10.22 11.41
C ASP A 177 -23.70 -8.81 11.09
N THR A 178 -22.89 -7.76 11.17
CA THR A 178 -23.31 -6.39 10.84
C THR A 178 -23.29 -6.12 9.33
N TRP A 179 -22.39 -6.77 8.57
CA TRP A 179 -22.31 -6.63 7.11
C TRP A 179 -23.27 -7.53 6.34
N GLY A 180 -23.78 -8.60 6.96
CA GLY A 180 -24.77 -9.51 6.37
C GLY A 180 -26.09 -8.85 5.98
N ALA A 181 -26.40 -7.65 6.50
CA ALA A 181 -27.62 -6.93 6.19
C ALA A 181 -27.55 -6.11 4.88
N TRP A 182 -26.36 -5.81 4.35
CA TRP A 182 -26.17 -5.04 3.10
C TRP A 182 -25.87 -5.92 1.88
N GLY A 183 -25.54 -7.18 2.09
CA GLY A 183 -25.16 -8.13 1.02
C GLY A 183 -26.30 -8.73 0.21
N LYS A 184 -27.55 -8.26 0.32
CA LYS A 184 -28.70 -8.78 -0.44
C LYS A 184 -29.15 -7.94 -1.63
N ALA A 185 -28.43 -6.91 -1.99
CA ALA A 185 -28.72 -6.14 -3.19
C ALA A 185 -27.48 -6.01 -4.07
N THR A 186 -27.51 -6.70 -5.18
CA THR A 186 -26.62 -6.71 -6.32
C THR A 186 -25.58 -7.86 -6.33
N SER A 187 -25.93 -8.87 -7.11
CA SER A 187 -24.96 -9.77 -7.72
C SER A 187 -24.06 -8.96 -8.67
N VAL A 188 -22.87 -8.63 -8.25
CA VAL A 188 -21.79 -8.27 -9.15
C VAL A 188 -20.71 -9.30 -8.94
N SER A 189 -20.67 -10.24 -9.86
CA SER A 189 -19.54 -11.12 -10.11
C SER A 189 -18.33 -10.25 -10.47
N SER A 190 -17.20 -10.61 -9.92
CA SER A 190 -15.87 -10.07 -10.15
C SER A 190 -15.41 -8.94 -9.23
N LEU A 191 -14.86 -9.35 -8.09
CA LEU A 191 -13.66 -8.76 -7.54
C LEU A 191 -12.82 -9.92 -7.00
N SER A 192 -12.01 -10.47 -7.89
CA SER A 192 -10.91 -11.35 -7.53
C SER A 192 -9.79 -10.49 -6.94
N GLY A 193 -9.89 -10.20 -5.68
CA GLY A 193 -8.91 -9.44 -4.91
C GLY A 193 -8.76 -10.03 -3.51
N SER A 194 -8.89 -11.34 -3.37
CA SER A 194 -8.82 -12.00 -2.07
C SER A 194 -8.00 -13.30 -2.17
N HIS A 195 -6.72 -13.15 -2.51
CA HIS A 195 -5.83 -14.32 -2.57
C HIS A 195 -4.75 -14.29 -1.48
N TRP A 196 -4.99 -13.60 -0.38
CA TRP A 196 -4.02 -13.44 0.71
C TRP A 196 -4.27 -14.34 1.93
N LEU A 197 -5.13 -15.35 1.81
CA LEU A 197 -5.34 -16.36 2.84
C LEU A 197 -5.06 -17.75 2.25
N LEU A 198 -3.82 -17.95 1.83
CA LEU A 198 -3.36 -19.30 1.53
C LEU A 198 -2.62 -19.83 2.76
N ASP A 199 -2.97 -21.03 3.15
CA ASP A 199 -2.16 -21.83 4.07
C ASP A 199 -0.75 -22.00 3.48
N ASP A 200 0.27 -22.13 4.34
CA ASP A 200 1.70 -22.30 3.94
C ASP A 200 1.96 -23.34 2.84
N ASP A 201 1.02 -24.29 2.67
CA ASP A 201 1.10 -25.33 1.64
C ASP A 201 0.71 -24.82 0.23
N ASP A 202 -0.13 -23.77 0.11
CA ASP A 202 -0.57 -23.20 -1.17
C ASP A 202 0.50 -22.29 -1.78
N GLU A 203 1.25 -21.54 -0.97
CA GLU A 203 2.37 -20.70 -1.43
C GLU A 203 3.48 -21.54 -2.12
N ALA A 204 3.71 -22.75 -1.64
CA ALA A 204 4.70 -23.64 -2.24
C ALA A 204 4.32 -24.09 -3.66
N TRP A 205 3.03 -24.28 -3.93
CA TRP A 205 2.51 -24.68 -5.24
C TRP A 205 2.59 -23.53 -6.26
N GLU A 206 2.32 -22.32 -5.84
CA GLU A 206 2.40 -21.13 -6.72
C GLU A 206 3.84 -20.82 -7.12
N LEU A 207 4.78 -20.93 -6.19
CA LEU A 207 6.22 -20.80 -6.48
C LEU A 207 6.73 -21.91 -7.42
N GLU A 208 6.24 -23.12 -7.28
CA GLU A 208 6.60 -24.25 -8.15
C GLU A 208 6.04 -24.02 -9.56
N GLY A 209 4.80 -23.56 -9.69
CA GLY A 209 4.20 -23.18 -10.97
C GLY A 209 4.92 -22.03 -11.66
N LEU A 210 5.34 -21.01 -10.91
CA LEU A 210 6.16 -19.91 -11.43
C LEU A 210 7.53 -20.39 -11.92
N ARG A 211 8.18 -21.29 -11.18
CA ARG A 211 9.46 -21.90 -11.59
C ARG A 211 9.32 -22.68 -12.90
N ASP A 212 8.29 -23.50 -12.99
CA ASP A 212 8.04 -24.29 -14.19
C ASP A 212 7.78 -23.39 -15.41
N ALA A 213 6.99 -22.31 -15.24
CA ALA A 213 6.75 -21.33 -16.27
C ALA A 213 8.03 -20.62 -16.75
N ILE A 214 8.94 -20.32 -15.83
CA ILE A 214 10.25 -19.72 -16.15
C ILE A 214 11.12 -20.71 -16.89
N TYR A 215 11.19 -21.97 -16.48
CA TYR A 215 11.97 -22.99 -17.17
C TYR A 215 11.41 -23.27 -18.57
N ASP A 216 10.10 -23.27 -18.75
CA ASP A 216 9.47 -23.40 -20.04
C ASP A 216 9.77 -22.19 -20.96
N ALA A 217 9.77 -20.98 -20.43
CA ALA A 217 10.18 -19.78 -21.13
C ALA A 217 11.66 -19.84 -21.57
N MET A 218 12.54 -20.38 -20.71
CA MET A 218 13.96 -20.64 -21.04
C MET A 218 14.10 -21.64 -22.21
N ALA A 219 13.20 -22.62 -22.28
CA ALA A 219 13.15 -23.58 -23.39
C ALA A 219 12.50 -23.01 -24.67
N GLY A 220 12.12 -21.73 -24.66
CA GLY A 220 11.48 -21.04 -25.80
C GLY A 220 9.96 -21.12 -25.84
N ASN A 221 9.33 -21.71 -24.84
CA ASN A 221 7.87 -21.73 -24.68
C ASN A 221 7.44 -20.64 -23.67
N LYS A 222 7.11 -19.46 -24.17
CA LYS A 222 6.69 -18.32 -23.35
C LYS A 222 5.22 -18.33 -22.95
N GLN A 223 4.43 -19.24 -23.49
CA GLN A 223 2.96 -19.21 -23.35
C GLN A 223 2.53 -19.32 -21.89
N TRP A 224 3.13 -20.20 -21.14
CA TRP A 224 2.85 -20.40 -19.73
C TRP A 224 3.19 -19.16 -18.86
N LEU A 225 4.32 -18.53 -19.12
CA LEU A 225 4.70 -17.30 -18.43
C LEU A 225 3.74 -16.16 -18.76
N VAL A 226 3.31 -16.05 -20.02
CA VAL A 226 2.27 -15.08 -20.43
C VAL A 226 0.95 -15.33 -19.71
N GLU A 227 0.52 -16.59 -19.63
CA GLU A 227 -0.73 -16.97 -18.93
C GLU A 227 -0.65 -16.66 -17.45
N LEU A 228 0.46 -17.00 -16.78
CA LEU A 228 0.67 -16.72 -15.36
C LEU A 228 0.68 -15.20 -15.08
N LEU A 229 1.42 -14.43 -15.86
CA LEU A 229 1.43 -12.96 -15.73
C LEU A 229 0.08 -12.32 -16.04
N ALA A 230 -0.66 -12.87 -17.00
CA ALA A 230 -2.00 -12.40 -17.30
C ALA A 230 -2.97 -12.66 -16.15
N GLU A 231 -2.81 -13.78 -15.44
CA GLU A 231 -3.68 -14.12 -14.30
C GLU A 231 -3.32 -13.36 -13.02
N THR A 232 -2.04 -13.12 -12.77
CA THR A 232 -1.56 -12.55 -11.50
C THR A 232 -1.36 -11.04 -11.54
N VAL A 233 -0.77 -10.51 -12.60
CA VAL A 233 -0.36 -9.08 -12.70
C VAL A 233 -1.27 -8.26 -13.60
N TYR A 234 -1.82 -8.87 -14.67
CA TYR A 234 -2.67 -8.19 -15.65
C TYR A 234 -4.02 -8.91 -15.84
N PRO A 235 -4.81 -9.15 -14.78
CA PRO A 235 -6.02 -9.97 -14.88
C PRO A 235 -7.10 -9.37 -15.80
N GLU A 236 -7.07 -8.06 -16.02
CA GLU A 236 -8.03 -7.37 -16.90
C GLU A 236 -7.53 -7.17 -18.34
N ASP A 237 -6.24 -7.36 -18.60
CA ASP A 237 -5.63 -7.16 -19.92
C ASP A 237 -4.49 -8.17 -20.19
N PRO A 238 -4.83 -9.42 -20.59
CA PRO A 238 -3.84 -10.45 -20.89
C PRO A 238 -2.88 -10.09 -22.03
N GLU A 239 -3.27 -9.21 -22.96
CA GLU A 239 -2.41 -8.77 -24.05
C GLU A 239 -1.22 -7.92 -23.53
N MET A 240 -1.38 -7.28 -22.39
CA MET A 240 -0.31 -6.55 -21.74
C MET A 240 0.83 -7.46 -21.26
N ALA A 241 0.52 -8.67 -20.78
CA ALA A 241 1.52 -9.64 -20.34
C ALA A 241 2.42 -10.09 -21.52
N GLU A 242 1.81 -10.43 -22.67
CA GLU A 242 2.57 -10.81 -23.87
C GLU A 242 3.41 -9.63 -24.38
N MET A 243 2.82 -8.43 -24.46
CA MET A 243 3.52 -7.23 -24.88
C MET A 243 4.69 -6.86 -23.94
N PHE A 244 4.54 -7.11 -22.65
CA PHE A 244 5.58 -6.85 -21.65
C PHE A 244 6.79 -7.77 -21.87
N ILE A 245 6.55 -9.07 -22.03
CA ILE A 245 7.60 -10.06 -22.28
C ILE A 245 8.35 -9.74 -23.58
N ASP A 246 7.63 -9.43 -24.65
CA ASP A 246 8.24 -9.17 -25.95
C ASP A 246 9.01 -7.85 -26.03
N ARG A 247 8.48 -6.78 -25.45
CA ARG A 247 9.13 -5.46 -25.45
C ARG A 247 10.40 -5.41 -24.64
N ARG A 248 10.45 -6.14 -23.52
CA ARG A 248 11.57 -6.12 -22.60
C ARG A 248 12.65 -7.14 -22.91
N LYS A 249 12.44 -8.00 -23.92
CA LYS A 249 13.35 -9.11 -24.24
C LYS A 249 13.66 -9.96 -23.02
N LEU A 250 12.67 -10.16 -22.16
CA LEU A 250 12.80 -11.00 -21.01
C LEU A 250 13.11 -12.41 -21.47
N ASP A 251 14.33 -12.86 -21.22
CA ASP A 251 14.68 -14.26 -21.40
C ASP A 251 14.54 -14.99 -20.06
N GLY A 252 14.35 -16.30 -20.15
CA GLY A 252 14.14 -17.12 -18.98
C GLY A 252 15.35 -17.15 -18.02
N HIS A 253 16.56 -16.82 -18.49
CA HIS A 253 17.75 -16.77 -17.62
C HIS A 253 17.67 -15.61 -16.63
N VAL A 254 17.30 -14.41 -17.11
CA VAL A 254 17.11 -13.23 -16.25
C VAL A 254 16.02 -13.48 -15.22
N LEU A 255 14.91 -14.09 -15.63
CA LEU A 255 13.79 -14.42 -14.76
C LEU A 255 14.17 -15.50 -13.72
N ALA A 256 14.91 -16.54 -14.13
CA ALA A 256 15.37 -17.60 -13.22
C ALA A 256 16.38 -17.07 -12.19
N GLU A 257 17.30 -16.18 -12.59
CA GLU A 257 18.24 -15.54 -11.69
C GLU A 257 17.51 -14.63 -10.67
N ALA A 258 16.54 -13.87 -11.13
CA ALA A 258 15.70 -13.05 -10.25
C ALA A 258 14.93 -13.90 -9.24
N LEU A 259 14.31 -15.00 -9.68
CA LEU A 259 13.61 -15.95 -8.81
C LEU A 259 14.55 -16.58 -7.78
N ASP A 260 15.76 -16.99 -8.19
CA ASP A 260 16.75 -17.58 -7.28
C ASP A 260 17.22 -16.59 -6.21
N ASN A 261 17.28 -15.31 -6.53
CA ASN A 261 17.60 -14.25 -5.57
C ASN A 261 16.45 -13.95 -4.62
N CYS A 262 15.21 -14.28 -4.98
CA CYS A 262 13.98 -14.00 -4.23
C CYS A 262 13.42 -15.22 -3.46
N LYS A 263 14.23 -16.23 -3.17
CA LYS A 263 13.80 -17.52 -2.56
C LYS A 263 13.07 -17.43 -1.21
N THR A 264 13.12 -16.29 -0.57
CA THR A 264 12.51 -16.04 0.76
C THR A 264 11.20 -15.28 0.70
N TYR A 265 10.72 -14.94 -0.50
CA TYR A 265 9.54 -14.11 -0.70
C TYR A 265 8.37 -14.93 -1.24
N ASP A 266 7.16 -14.46 -0.96
CA ASP A 266 5.94 -14.97 -1.57
C ASP A 266 5.94 -14.74 -3.11
N PRO A 267 5.10 -15.49 -3.87
CA PRO A 267 5.10 -15.43 -5.33
C PRO A 267 4.88 -14.03 -5.92
N ASP A 268 4.01 -13.23 -5.31
CA ASP A 268 3.71 -11.88 -5.78
C ASP A 268 4.90 -10.94 -5.59
N THR A 269 5.55 -11.03 -4.42
CA THR A 269 6.80 -10.30 -4.15
C THR A 269 7.91 -10.70 -5.13
N VAL A 270 8.01 -12.00 -5.48
CA VAL A 270 8.97 -12.48 -6.48
C VAL A 270 8.68 -11.88 -7.84
N LEU A 271 7.42 -11.88 -8.28
CA LEU A 271 7.02 -11.27 -9.55
C LEU A 271 7.33 -9.78 -9.58
N CYS A 272 6.99 -9.04 -8.53
CA CYS A 272 7.32 -7.61 -8.41
C CYS A 272 8.84 -7.36 -8.43
N CYS A 273 9.64 -8.16 -7.71
CA CYS A 273 11.11 -8.06 -7.74
C CYS A 273 11.69 -8.35 -9.12
N MET A 274 11.14 -9.33 -9.83
CA MET A 274 11.53 -9.65 -11.21
C MET A 274 11.26 -8.47 -12.14
N PHE A 275 10.10 -7.83 -12.02
CA PHE A 275 9.75 -6.64 -12.80
C PHE A 275 10.69 -5.47 -12.48
N ASP A 276 10.99 -5.24 -11.21
CA ASP A 276 11.87 -4.14 -10.76
C ASP A 276 13.30 -4.28 -11.30
N GLN A 277 13.84 -5.50 -11.34
CA GLN A 277 15.19 -5.76 -11.89
C GLN A 277 15.22 -5.47 -13.39
N VAL A 278 14.19 -5.84 -14.12
CA VAL A 278 14.09 -5.58 -15.56
C VAL A 278 13.93 -4.08 -15.86
N TYR A 279 13.30 -3.33 -14.98
CA TYR A 279 13.18 -1.85 -15.10
C TYR A 279 14.48 -1.11 -14.86
N LYS A 280 15.38 -1.66 -14.02
CA LYS A 280 16.66 -1.02 -13.67
C LYS A 280 17.76 -1.22 -14.71
N GLU A 281 17.63 -2.25 -15.56
CA GLU A 281 18.63 -2.55 -16.61
C GLU A 281 18.23 -1.99 -17.99
N ALA A 282 17.08 -1.32 -18.11
CA ALA A 282 16.58 -0.68 -19.32
C ALA A 282 16.69 0.85 -19.24
#